data_654d5932c2c08a02b909481c111200da
#
_entry.id   654d5932c2c08a02b909481c111200da
#
_cell.length_a   1.000
_cell.length_b   1.000
_cell.length_c   1.000
_cell.angle_alpha   90.00
_cell.angle_beta   90.00
_cell.angle_gamma   90.00
#
_symmetry.space_group_name_H-M   'P 1'
#
loop_
_entity.id
_entity.type
_entity.pdbx_description
1 polymer ?
#
loop_
_entity_poly.entity_id
_entity_poly.type
_entity_poly.pdbx_seq_one_letter_code
_entity_poly.pdbx_strand_id
1 'polypeptide(L)'
;MKILMRISRLVAMVLAVGLIATGCSFGPTETRDDSFTVGGSVRLVVDSENGSIEVVAGSDNDVHVQATLRGADRIEYEAMQDGDTITVTARRTRRVLFGFGSGADFVVTVPANAEVDLETSNGRIELRGTTGAGSLRTSNGRLVLEDVVGDFVGDTSNGSITIDSMEGSARIHTSNGRVDLRDVIGEVDVETSNGRISFSGEMTPGGRNRLITSNGNVNVELRGTPSISLDASTSNGDVNSELPILVTVMKEKELSGTIGDGEADLYIRTSNGDVTIR
;
A
#
# COMPACT_ATOMS: atom_id res chain seq x y z
N MET A 1 -19.80 19.20 -44.15
CA MET A 1 -19.37 17.80 -44.17
C MET A 1 -19.04 17.44 -42.73
N LYS A 2 -20.00 16.86 -41.97
CA LYS A 2 -19.87 16.53 -40.53
C LYS A 2 -19.34 15.10 -40.44
N ILE A 3 -18.12 14.95 -39.90
CA ILE A 3 -17.54 13.65 -39.60
C ILE A 3 -18.13 13.19 -38.26
N LEU A 4 -19.00 12.17 -38.31
CA LEU A 4 -19.44 11.44 -37.12
C LEU A 4 -18.31 10.54 -36.65
N MET A 5 -17.72 10.87 -35.50
CA MET A 5 -16.87 9.94 -34.72
C MET A 5 -17.78 8.84 -34.14
N ARG A 6 -17.66 7.64 -34.66
CA ARG A 6 -18.26 6.44 -34.07
C ARG A 6 -17.45 6.04 -32.84
N ILE A 7 -18.00 6.29 -31.66
CA ILE A 7 -17.53 5.71 -30.40
C ILE A 7 -17.94 4.25 -30.42
N SER A 8 -16.97 3.36 -30.60
CA SER A 8 -17.16 1.92 -30.47
C SER A 8 -17.25 1.58 -28.99
N ARG A 9 -18.48 1.41 -28.50
CA ARG A 9 -18.73 0.85 -27.17
C ARG A 9 -18.54 -0.66 -27.28
N LEU A 10 -17.41 -1.17 -26.77
CA LEU A 10 -17.28 -2.59 -26.50
C LEU A 10 -18.16 -2.92 -25.31
N VAL A 11 -19.18 -3.71 -25.52
CA VAL A 11 -20.08 -4.20 -24.47
C VAL A 11 -19.39 -5.36 -23.78
N ALA A 12 -19.01 -5.17 -22.52
CA ALA A 12 -18.54 -6.24 -21.66
C ALA A 12 -19.68 -7.24 -21.43
N MET A 13 -19.44 -8.52 -21.67
CA MET A 13 -20.41 -9.59 -21.47
C MET A 13 -20.47 -9.92 -19.97
N VAL A 14 -21.50 -9.48 -19.29
CA VAL A 14 -21.77 -9.81 -17.89
C VAL A 14 -22.36 -11.21 -17.81
N LEU A 15 -21.65 -12.13 -17.19
CA LEU A 15 -22.17 -13.47 -16.84
C LEU A 15 -22.64 -13.44 -15.38
N ALA A 16 -23.93 -13.47 -15.15
CA ALA A 16 -24.51 -13.53 -13.81
C ALA A 16 -24.60 -14.98 -13.32
N VAL A 17 -24.01 -15.30 -12.19
CA VAL A 17 -24.13 -16.61 -11.55
C VAL A 17 -24.60 -16.47 -10.10
N GLY A 18 -25.76 -17.05 -9.84
CA GLY A 18 -26.13 -17.79 -8.63
C GLY A 18 -26.38 -17.04 -7.32
N LEU A 19 -27.66 -16.87 -6.98
CA LEU A 19 -28.16 -16.51 -5.65
C LEU A 19 -27.96 -17.67 -4.67
N ILE A 20 -27.22 -17.45 -3.57
CA ILE A 20 -27.29 -18.29 -2.36
C ILE A 20 -27.84 -17.42 -1.22
N ALA A 21 -29.10 -17.66 -0.84
CA ALA A 21 -29.74 -17.01 0.30
C ALA A 21 -29.51 -17.84 1.57
N THR A 22 -28.69 -17.33 2.51
CA THR A 22 -28.68 -17.78 3.90
C THR A 22 -29.04 -16.60 4.79
N GLY A 23 -30.14 -16.77 5.51
CA GLY A 23 -30.75 -15.71 6.30
C GLY A 23 -29.94 -15.33 7.53
N CYS A 24 -29.65 -14.04 7.60
CA CYS A 24 -29.54 -13.16 8.75
C CYS A 24 -29.48 -11.74 8.21
N SER A 25 -30.20 -10.80 8.73
CA SER A 25 -30.55 -9.42 8.36
C SER A 25 -29.52 -8.51 7.66
N PHE A 26 -28.65 -9.02 6.89
CA PHE A 26 -27.79 -8.34 5.92
C PHE A 26 -28.44 -8.49 4.54
N GLY A 27 -28.57 -7.42 3.76
CA GLY A 27 -29.13 -7.47 2.41
C GLY A 27 -28.49 -8.56 1.53
N PRO A 28 -28.98 -8.78 0.30
CA PRO A 28 -28.48 -9.85 -0.57
C PRO A 28 -26.99 -9.68 -0.83
N THR A 29 -26.26 -10.81 -0.84
CA THR A 29 -24.87 -10.85 -1.30
C THR A 29 -24.86 -11.27 -2.76
N GLU A 30 -24.13 -10.56 -3.58
CA GLU A 30 -24.00 -10.83 -5.01
C GLU A 30 -22.52 -10.84 -5.40
N THR A 31 -22.13 -11.77 -6.28
CA THR A 31 -20.80 -11.80 -6.87
C THR A 31 -20.88 -11.33 -8.31
N ARG A 32 -19.92 -10.47 -8.70
CA ARG A 32 -19.70 -9.99 -10.06
C ARG A 32 -18.32 -10.45 -10.51
N ASP A 33 -18.25 -10.92 -11.75
CA ASP A 33 -17.01 -11.35 -12.39
C ASP A 33 -16.88 -10.60 -13.72
N ASP A 34 -15.85 -9.76 -13.83
CA ASP A 34 -15.54 -9.01 -15.04
C ASP A 34 -14.13 -9.35 -15.52
N SER A 35 -13.95 -9.40 -16.84
CA SER A 35 -12.66 -9.70 -17.47
C SER A 35 -12.38 -8.72 -18.58
N PHE A 36 -11.14 -8.21 -18.61
CA PHE A 36 -10.70 -7.20 -19.56
C PHE A 36 -9.38 -7.64 -20.20
N THR A 37 -9.33 -7.61 -21.52
CA THR A 37 -8.08 -7.86 -22.25
C THR A 37 -7.34 -6.56 -22.47
N VAL A 38 -6.06 -6.52 -22.09
CA VAL A 38 -5.21 -5.33 -22.19
C VAL A 38 -4.04 -5.59 -23.15
N GLY A 39 -3.64 -4.54 -23.88
CA GLY A 39 -2.62 -4.65 -24.93
C GLY A 39 -1.19 -4.43 -24.46
N GLY A 40 -0.99 -4.00 -23.19
CA GLY A 40 0.32 -3.60 -22.71
C GLY A 40 0.36 -3.39 -21.20
N SER A 41 1.00 -2.31 -20.77
CA SER A 41 1.02 -1.90 -19.36
C SER A 41 -0.36 -1.42 -18.95
N VAL A 42 -0.95 -2.05 -17.94
CA VAL A 42 -2.29 -1.70 -17.44
C VAL A 42 -2.20 -0.74 -16.26
N ARG A 43 -3.15 0.18 -16.18
CA ARG A 43 -3.44 0.96 -14.99
C ARG A 43 -4.77 0.49 -14.38
N LEU A 44 -4.69 -0.07 -13.19
CA LEU A 44 -5.86 -0.46 -12.41
C LEU A 44 -6.20 0.63 -11.39
N VAL A 45 -7.44 1.10 -11.40
CA VAL A 45 -7.98 2.03 -10.40
C VAL A 45 -9.14 1.34 -9.70
N VAL A 46 -9.07 1.20 -8.38
CA VAL A 46 -10.15 0.64 -7.55
C VAL A 46 -10.53 1.65 -6.48
N ASP A 47 -11.78 2.11 -6.50
CA ASP A 47 -12.32 3.04 -5.51
C ASP A 47 -13.55 2.43 -4.81
N SER A 48 -13.43 2.19 -3.50
CA SER A 48 -14.48 1.59 -2.68
C SER A 48 -14.68 2.35 -1.36
N GLU A 49 -15.91 2.41 -0.87
CA GLU A 49 -16.16 2.97 0.46
C GLU A 49 -15.88 1.98 1.59
N ASN A 50 -16.21 0.69 1.39
CA ASN A 50 -16.07 -0.33 2.43
C ASN A 50 -15.83 -1.70 1.83
N GLY A 51 -14.82 -2.37 2.31
CA GLY A 51 -14.45 -3.72 1.94
C GLY A 51 -12.97 -3.81 1.62
N SER A 52 -12.50 -5.02 1.48
CA SER A 52 -11.10 -5.32 1.16
C SER A 52 -10.83 -5.21 -0.34
N ILE A 53 -9.61 -4.84 -0.67
CA ILE A 53 -9.08 -4.86 -2.03
C ILE A 53 -7.83 -5.75 -2.01
N GLU A 54 -7.87 -6.84 -2.73
CA GLU A 54 -6.73 -7.73 -2.95
C GLU A 54 -6.37 -7.71 -4.43
N VAL A 55 -5.14 -7.34 -4.74
CA VAL A 55 -4.59 -7.34 -6.11
C VAL A 55 -3.41 -8.27 -6.17
N VAL A 56 -3.44 -9.20 -7.11
CA VAL A 56 -2.38 -10.20 -7.29
C VAL A 56 -1.92 -10.18 -8.74
N ALA A 57 -0.61 -10.19 -8.94
CA ALA A 57 -0.07 -10.36 -10.28
C ALA A 57 -0.34 -11.77 -10.81
N GLY A 58 -0.88 -11.86 -12.02
CA GLY A 58 -1.11 -13.09 -12.77
C GLY A 58 -0.11 -13.28 -13.88
N SER A 59 -0.20 -14.41 -14.54
CA SER A 59 0.65 -14.79 -15.69
C SER A 59 0.11 -14.28 -17.04
N ASP A 60 -1.14 -13.86 -17.08
CA ASP A 60 -1.85 -13.53 -18.30
C ASP A 60 -1.88 -12.02 -18.53
N ASN A 61 -2.14 -11.60 -19.76
CA ASN A 61 -2.30 -10.19 -20.11
C ASN A 61 -3.75 -9.69 -19.91
N ASP A 62 -4.53 -10.43 -19.14
CA ASP A 62 -5.91 -10.08 -18.85
C ASP A 62 -6.05 -9.57 -17.41
N VAL A 63 -7.00 -8.66 -17.20
CA VAL A 63 -7.41 -8.22 -15.87
C VAL A 63 -8.71 -8.93 -15.51
N HIS A 64 -8.70 -9.66 -14.39
CA HIS A 64 -9.88 -10.34 -13.86
C HIS A 64 -10.29 -9.66 -12.55
N VAL A 65 -11.51 -9.20 -12.48
CA VAL A 65 -12.10 -8.55 -11.32
C VAL A 65 -13.22 -9.42 -10.76
N GLN A 66 -13.04 -9.93 -9.55
CA GLN A 66 -14.10 -10.57 -8.80
C GLN A 66 -14.53 -9.66 -7.65
N ALA A 67 -15.79 -9.22 -7.66
CA ALA A 67 -16.35 -8.36 -6.65
C ALA A 67 -17.45 -9.09 -5.88
N THR A 68 -17.34 -9.14 -4.54
CA THR A 68 -18.38 -9.67 -3.65
C THR A 68 -19.10 -8.51 -2.98
N LEU A 69 -20.33 -8.23 -3.43
CA LEU A 69 -21.17 -7.13 -2.97
C LEU A 69 -22.05 -7.59 -1.81
N ARG A 70 -21.80 -7.08 -0.60
CA ARG A 70 -22.64 -7.32 0.58
C ARG A 70 -23.67 -6.21 0.71
N GLY A 71 -24.97 -6.55 0.69
CA GLY A 71 -26.06 -5.59 0.58
C GLY A 71 -26.12 -4.99 -0.81
N ALA A 72 -26.08 -5.83 -1.83
CA ALA A 72 -25.97 -5.46 -3.26
C ALA A 72 -27.06 -4.49 -3.73
N ASP A 73 -28.27 -4.52 -3.10
CA ASP A 73 -29.38 -3.61 -3.33
C ASP A 73 -29.06 -2.13 -2.99
N ARG A 74 -27.91 -1.89 -2.30
CA ARG A 74 -27.46 -0.57 -1.83
C ARG A 74 -26.10 -0.16 -2.38
N ILE A 75 -25.53 -0.95 -3.26
CA ILE A 75 -24.23 -0.71 -3.85
C ILE A 75 -24.39 -0.50 -5.34
N GLU A 76 -23.88 0.60 -5.82
CA GLU A 76 -23.65 0.85 -7.24
C GLU A 76 -22.24 0.37 -7.56
N TYR A 77 -22.15 -0.70 -8.32
CA TYR A 77 -20.92 -1.29 -8.80
C TYR A 77 -20.76 -0.99 -10.29
N GLU A 78 -19.57 -0.57 -10.66
CA GLU A 78 -19.22 -0.32 -12.05
C GLU A 78 -17.77 -0.78 -12.30
N ALA A 79 -17.55 -1.52 -13.38
CA ALA A 79 -16.24 -1.87 -13.90
C ALA A 79 -16.15 -1.48 -15.36
N MET A 80 -15.19 -0.63 -15.70
CA MET A 80 -15.03 -0.05 -17.03
C MET A 80 -13.61 -0.16 -17.53
N GLN A 81 -13.47 -0.31 -18.85
CA GLN A 81 -12.19 -0.22 -19.54
C GLN A 81 -12.19 0.98 -20.47
N ASP A 82 -11.13 1.80 -20.36
CA ASP A 82 -10.82 2.87 -21.30
C ASP A 82 -9.34 2.74 -21.74
N GLY A 83 -9.13 2.18 -22.92
CA GLY A 83 -7.81 1.77 -23.39
C GLY A 83 -7.20 0.70 -22.47
N ASP A 84 -6.03 0.99 -21.91
CA ASP A 84 -5.33 0.11 -20.94
C ASP A 84 -5.63 0.50 -19.48
N THR A 85 -6.59 1.38 -19.24
CA THR A 85 -7.04 1.74 -17.89
C THR A 85 -8.31 0.98 -17.54
N ILE A 86 -8.26 0.24 -16.42
CA ILE A 86 -9.42 -0.44 -15.83
C ILE A 86 -9.81 0.32 -14.57
N THR A 87 -11.06 0.78 -14.52
CA THR A 87 -11.62 1.48 -13.35
C THR A 87 -12.74 0.65 -12.75
N VAL A 88 -12.61 0.35 -11.46
CA VAL A 88 -13.60 -0.40 -10.68
C VAL A 88 -14.08 0.47 -9.53
N THR A 89 -15.39 0.71 -9.45
CA THR A 89 -15.97 1.52 -8.37
C THR A 89 -17.09 0.79 -7.67
N ALA A 90 -17.17 0.98 -6.34
CA ALA A 90 -18.29 0.49 -5.55
C ALA A 90 -18.71 1.56 -4.53
N ARG A 91 -19.87 2.16 -4.77
CA ARG A 91 -20.39 3.26 -3.97
C ARG A 91 -21.77 2.94 -3.40
N ARG A 92 -22.09 3.46 -2.23
CA ARG A 92 -23.44 3.31 -1.66
C ARG A 92 -24.45 4.22 -2.34
N THR A 93 -25.56 3.66 -2.80
CA THR A 93 -26.65 4.40 -3.44
C THR A 93 -27.52 5.21 -2.48
N ARG A 94 -27.55 4.85 -1.17
CA ARG A 94 -28.32 5.55 -0.14
C ARG A 94 -27.56 5.60 1.18
N ARG A 95 -27.47 6.79 1.79
CA ARG A 95 -27.12 6.95 3.21
C ARG A 95 -28.31 6.52 4.06
N VAL A 96 -28.32 5.28 4.49
CA VAL A 96 -29.29 4.80 5.49
C VAL A 96 -28.70 5.10 6.85
N LEU A 97 -29.44 5.79 7.73
CA LEU A 97 -29.03 6.17 9.08
C LEU A 97 -28.60 4.99 9.97
N PHE A 98 -28.99 3.75 9.61
CA PHE A 98 -28.68 2.52 10.32
C PHE A 98 -28.37 1.36 9.35
N GLY A 99 -27.40 1.53 8.45
CA GLY A 99 -27.00 0.51 7.47
C GLY A 99 -25.63 -0.10 7.81
N PHE A 100 -25.54 -0.90 8.86
CA PHE A 100 -24.36 -1.69 9.14
C PHE A 100 -24.25 -2.83 8.10
N GLY A 101 -23.08 -2.95 7.46
CA GLY A 101 -22.70 -4.17 6.73
C GLY A 101 -22.79 -4.16 5.20
N SER A 102 -23.02 -3.02 4.53
CA SER A 102 -22.87 -2.96 3.06
C SER A 102 -21.43 -2.61 2.67
N GLY A 103 -20.89 -3.31 1.69
CA GLY A 103 -19.52 -3.10 1.19
C GLY A 103 -19.21 -4.06 0.05
N ALA A 104 -18.11 -3.79 -0.64
CA ALA A 104 -17.63 -4.62 -1.74
C ALA A 104 -16.21 -5.11 -1.45
N ASP A 105 -16.01 -6.41 -1.44
CA ASP A 105 -14.69 -7.02 -1.39
C ASP A 105 -14.24 -7.37 -2.80
N PHE A 106 -13.02 -7.01 -3.14
CA PHE A 106 -12.44 -7.20 -4.47
C PHE A 106 -11.26 -8.15 -4.40
N VAL A 107 -11.21 -9.08 -5.35
CA VAL A 107 -10.04 -9.86 -5.71
C VAL A 107 -9.76 -9.58 -7.18
N VAL A 108 -8.62 -8.95 -7.47
CA VAL A 108 -8.27 -8.55 -8.82
C VAL A 108 -6.96 -9.20 -9.21
N THR A 109 -6.97 -9.90 -10.34
CA THR A 109 -5.74 -10.40 -10.97
C THR A 109 -5.34 -9.46 -12.09
N VAL A 110 -4.08 -9.04 -12.12
CA VAL A 110 -3.53 -8.10 -13.11
C VAL A 110 -2.24 -8.63 -13.72
N PRO A 111 -1.84 -8.18 -14.91
CA PRO A 111 -0.48 -8.40 -15.40
C PRO A 111 0.57 -7.90 -14.41
N ALA A 112 1.73 -8.56 -14.33
CA ALA A 112 2.77 -8.22 -13.35
C ALA A 112 3.26 -6.76 -13.45
N ASN A 113 3.27 -6.18 -14.64
CA ASN A 113 3.70 -4.79 -14.89
C ASN A 113 2.59 -3.73 -14.69
N ALA A 114 1.53 -4.07 -13.97
CA ALA A 114 0.42 -3.17 -13.72
C ALA A 114 0.80 -2.00 -12.79
N GLU A 115 0.36 -0.79 -13.14
CA GLU A 115 0.28 0.33 -12.21
C GLU A 115 -1.05 0.28 -11.46
N VAL A 116 -1.04 0.54 -10.15
CA VAL A 116 -2.24 0.42 -9.33
C VAL A 116 -2.53 1.69 -8.52
N ASP A 117 -3.82 2.07 -8.47
CA ASP A 117 -4.33 3.13 -7.60
C ASP A 117 -5.53 2.57 -6.83
N LEU A 118 -5.31 2.20 -5.57
CA LEU A 118 -6.24 1.44 -4.75
C LEU A 118 -6.71 2.29 -3.57
N GLU A 119 -8.01 2.53 -3.49
CA GLU A 119 -8.58 3.34 -2.42
C GLU A 119 -9.80 2.66 -1.78
N THR A 120 -9.82 2.64 -0.44
CA THR A 120 -11.00 2.27 0.33
C THR A 120 -11.07 3.11 1.61
N SER A 121 -12.26 3.46 2.09
CA SER A 121 -12.35 4.15 3.38
C SER A 121 -12.17 3.18 4.55
N ASN A 122 -12.76 1.97 4.44
CA ASN A 122 -12.73 0.99 5.54
C ASN A 122 -12.48 -0.41 5.00
N GLY A 123 -11.24 -0.80 4.96
CA GLY A 123 -10.87 -2.13 4.51
C GLY A 123 -9.37 -2.30 4.38
N ARG A 124 -8.96 -3.54 4.31
CA ARG A 124 -7.59 -3.93 4.01
C ARG A 124 -7.32 -3.77 2.52
N ILE A 125 -6.15 -3.24 2.19
CA ILE A 125 -5.62 -3.28 0.82
C ILE A 125 -4.38 -4.18 0.83
N GLU A 126 -4.32 -5.08 -0.12
CA GLU A 126 -3.24 -6.05 -0.29
C GLU A 126 -2.81 -6.09 -1.75
N LEU A 127 -1.51 -5.94 -1.99
CA LEU A 127 -0.89 -5.95 -3.32
C LEU A 127 0.24 -6.96 -3.35
N ARG A 128 0.24 -7.88 -4.32
CA ARG A 128 1.26 -8.93 -4.45
C ARG A 128 1.77 -9.09 -5.86
N GLY A 129 3.09 -9.22 -5.97
CA GLY A 129 3.78 -9.68 -7.18
C GLY A 129 3.85 -8.69 -8.33
N THR A 130 3.53 -7.40 -8.13
CA THR A 130 3.56 -6.40 -9.19
C THR A 130 4.93 -5.75 -9.35
N THR A 131 5.25 -5.38 -10.59
CA THR A 131 6.50 -4.69 -10.98
C THR A 131 6.25 -3.28 -11.50
N GLY A 132 5.12 -2.68 -11.18
CA GLY A 132 4.74 -1.31 -11.53
C GLY A 132 4.63 -0.43 -10.31
N ALA A 133 4.45 0.88 -10.51
CA ALA A 133 4.22 1.83 -9.43
C ALA A 133 2.82 1.65 -8.81
N GLY A 134 2.68 2.04 -7.54
CA GLY A 134 1.41 1.88 -6.85
C GLY A 134 1.09 2.94 -5.80
N SER A 135 -0.20 3.24 -5.67
CA SER A 135 -0.75 4.06 -4.61
C SER A 135 -1.85 3.31 -3.88
N LEU A 136 -1.70 3.16 -2.56
CA LEU A 136 -2.63 2.43 -1.70
C LEU A 136 -3.10 3.36 -0.58
N ARG A 137 -4.40 3.65 -0.54
CA ARG A 137 -4.99 4.55 0.45
C ARG A 137 -6.18 3.94 1.18
N THR A 138 -6.16 4.02 2.50
CA THR A 138 -7.32 3.66 3.32
C THR A 138 -7.42 4.59 4.54
N SER A 139 -8.61 4.86 5.05
CA SER A 139 -8.72 5.59 6.31
C SER A 139 -8.60 4.65 7.51
N ASN A 140 -9.26 3.48 7.44
CA ASN A 140 -9.30 2.54 8.56
C ASN A 140 -9.04 1.10 8.07
N GLY A 141 -7.79 0.82 7.79
CA GLY A 141 -7.43 -0.50 7.30
C GLY A 141 -5.92 -0.72 7.27
N ARG A 142 -5.56 -1.96 7.13
CA ARG A 142 -4.17 -2.35 6.95
C ARG A 142 -3.79 -2.29 5.48
N LEU A 143 -2.58 -1.81 5.20
CA LEU A 143 -1.94 -1.94 3.90
C LEU A 143 -0.89 -3.05 3.96
N VAL A 144 -0.86 -3.89 2.94
CA VAL A 144 0.10 -4.97 2.80
C VAL A 144 0.62 -5.00 1.37
N LEU A 145 1.94 -4.93 1.22
CA LEU A 145 2.64 -5.09 -0.05
C LEU A 145 3.58 -6.28 0.10
N GLU A 146 3.53 -7.23 -0.83
CA GLU A 146 4.36 -8.44 -0.82
C GLU A 146 4.94 -8.69 -2.21
N ASP A 147 6.25 -8.94 -2.30
CA ASP A 147 6.96 -9.27 -3.54
C ASP A 147 6.74 -8.24 -4.66
N VAL A 148 6.99 -6.95 -4.35
CA VAL A 148 6.71 -5.86 -5.28
C VAL A 148 7.98 -5.14 -5.72
N VAL A 149 7.98 -4.65 -6.98
CA VAL A 149 9.09 -3.86 -7.54
C VAL A 149 8.54 -2.56 -8.11
N GLY A 150 9.08 -1.42 -7.67
CA GLY A 150 8.65 -0.11 -8.16
C GLY A 150 8.55 0.95 -7.07
N ASP A 151 7.84 2.03 -7.40
CA ASP A 151 7.65 3.17 -6.51
C ASP A 151 6.26 3.13 -5.89
N PHE A 152 6.19 3.05 -4.55
CA PHE A 152 4.93 2.89 -3.85
C PHE A 152 4.64 4.02 -2.86
N VAL A 153 3.38 4.44 -2.83
CA VAL A 153 2.84 5.36 -1.83
C VAL A 153 1.77 4.64 -1.03
N GLY A 154 1.93 4.59 0.28
CA GLY A 154 0.99 3.96 1.21
C GLY A 154 0.50 4.92 2.29
N ASP A 155 -0.80 5.23 2.31
CA ASP A 155 -1.41 6.12 3.28
C ASP A 155 -2.55 5.45 4.05
N THR A 156 -2.51 5.53 5.38
CA THR A 156 -3.65 5.16 6.23
C THR A 156 -3.75 6.07 7.45
N SER A 157 -4.94 6.33 7.95
CA SER A 157 -5.07 7.06 9.21
C SER A 157 -4.98 6.14 10.42
N ASN A 158 -5.67 4.98 10.36
CA ASN A 158 -5.77 4.06 11.50
C ASN A 158 -5.51 2.61 11.05
N GLY A 159 -4.29 2.31 10.71
CA GLY A 159 -3.94 0.97 10.30
C GLY A 159 -2.45 0.72 10.32
N SER A 160 -2.07 -0.52 10.40
CA SER A 160 -0.68 -0.93 10.21
C SER A 160 -0.34 -1.02 8.72
N ILE A 161 0.91 -0.74 8.41
CA ILE A 161 1.46 -0.92 7.06
C ILE A 161 2.56 -1.96 7.15
N THR A 162 2.49 -2.95 6.30
CA THR A 162 3.49 -4.02 6.18
C THR A 162 3.97 -4.08 4.74
N ILE A 163 5.26 -4.04 4.55
CA ILE A 163 5.93 -4.32 3.27
C ILE A 163 6.86 -5.49 3.51
N ASP A 164 6.76 -6.51 2.68
CA ASP A 164 7.58 -7.70 2.74
C ASP A 164 8.11 -8.02 1.35
N SER A 165 9.43 -7.99 1.16
CA SER A 165 10.09 -8.15 -0.13
C SER A 165 9.72 -7.06 -1.14
N MET A 166 10.50 -5.97 -1.13
CA MET A 166 10.30 -4.86 -2.05
C MET A 166 11.62 -4.36 -2.61
N GLU A 167 11.63 -4.04 -3.91
CA GLU A 167 12.72 -3.33 -4.57
C GLU A 167 12.21 -2.02 -5.19
N GLY A 168 12.82 -0.87 -4.83
CA GLY A 168 12.42 0.45 -5.32
C GLY A 168 12.24 1.49 -4.22
N SER A 169 11.28 2.42 -4.37
CA SER A 169 11.04 3.45 -3.36
C SER A 169 9.70 3.29 -2.65
N ALA A 170 9.66 3.58 -1.33
CA ALA A 170 8.44 3.56 -0.53
C ALA A 170 8.25 4.86 0.24
N ARG A 171 7.13 5.56 -0.02
CA ARG A 171 6.66 6.68 0.81
C ARG A 171 5.44 6.24 1.60
N ILE A 172 5.59 6.14 2.92
CA ILE A 172 4.65 5.52 3.83
C ILE A 172 4.22 6.50 4.92
N HIS A 173 2.91 6.71 5.02
CA HIS A 173 2.35 7.55 6.06
C HIS A 173 1.20 6.85 6.81
N THR A 174 1.22 6.95 8.15
CA THR A 174 0.08 6.57 8.99
C THR A 174 -0.01 7.48 10.22
N SER A 175 -1.20 7.77 10.71
CA SER A 175 -1.32 8.51 11.98
C SER A 175 -1.26 7.58 13.18
N ASN A 176 -1.93 6.42 13.12
CA ASN A 176 -2.04 5.49 14.24
C ASN A 176 -1.79 4.05 13.77
N GLY A 177 -0.55 3.69 13.61
CA GLY A 177 -0.24 2.34 13.18
C GLY A 177 1.24 2.02 13.23
N ARG A 178 1.53 0.74 13.38
CA ARG A 178 2.87 0.23 13.24
C ARG A 178 3.22 0.13 11.75
N VAL A 179 4.46 0.45 11.43
CA VAL A 179 5.04 0.25 10.10
C VAL A 179 6.14 -0.80 10.19
N ASP A 180 5.97 -1.91 9.50
CA ASP A 180 6.93 -3.00 9.42
C ASP A 180 7.38 -3.16 7.96
N LEU A 181 8.66 -2.90 7.70
CA LEU A 181 9.31 -3.04 6.39
C LEU A 181 10.36 -4.14 6.51
N ARG A 182 10.21 -5.21 5.71
CA ARG A 182 11.11 -6.36 5.70
C ARG A 182 11.62 -6.62 4.30
N ASP A 183 12.89 -6.98 4.20
CA ASP A 183 13.54 -7.33 2.93
C ASP A 183 13.33 -6.25 1.87
N VAL A 184 13.52 -4.96 2.27
CA VAL A 184 13.38 -3.81 1.39
C VAL A 184 14.75 -3.41 0.86
N ILE A 185 14.86 -3.31 -0.46
CA ILE A 185 16.04 -2.79 -1.17
C ILE A 185 15.64 -1.49 -1.85
N GLY A 186 16.15 -0.34 -1.34
CA GLY A 186 15.81 0.94 -1.96
C GLY A 186 15.79 2.13 -1.04
N GLU A 187 14.92 3.09 -1.37
CA GLU A 187 14.73 4.34 -0.63
C GLU A 187 13.42 4.32 0.14
N VAL A 188 13.42 4.73 1.42
CA VAL A 188 12.23 4.73 2.26
C VAL A 188 12.01 6.08 2.95
N ASP A 189 10.81 6.63 2.84
CA ASP A 189 10.33 7.78 3.60
C ASP A 189 9.10 7.35 4.41
N VAL A 190 9.28 7.16 5.71
CA VAL A 190 8.26 6.62 6.63
C VAL A 190 7.95 7.60 7.72
N GLU A 191 6.67 7.92 7.87
CA GLU A 191 6.19 8.80 8.93
C GLU A 191 4.97 8.19 9.63
N THR A 192 5.01 8.15 10.98
CA THR A 192 3.84 7.81 11.80
C THR A 192 3.76 8.75 13.02
N SER A 193 2.58 9.05 13.51
CA SER A 193 2.45 9.79 14.76
C SER A 193 2.50 8.86 15.99
N ASN A 194 1.79 7.72 15.91
CA ASN A 194 1.66 6.80 17.04
C ASN A 194 1.90 5.37 16.57
N GLY A 195 3.14 4.97 16.55
CA GLY A 195 3.49 3.61 16.17
C GLY A 195 4.99 3.37 16.13
N ARG A 196 5.35 2.11 16.28
CA ARG A 196 6.72 1.67 16.06
C ARG A 196 7.00 1.61 14.55
N ILE A 197 8.23 1.97 14.18
CA ILE A 197 8.77 1.72 12.84
C ILE A 197 9.82 0.61 12.98
N SER A 198 9.72 -0.41 12.15
CA SER A 198 10.73 -1.45 11.99
C SER A 198 11.13 -1.53 10.52
N PHE A 199 12.41 -1.40 10.26
CA PHE A 199 12.99 -1.54 8.93
C PHE A 199 14.04 -2.65 8.95
N SER A 200 14.02 -3.49 7.93
CA SER A 200 15.07 -4.47 7.66
C SER A 200 15.31 -4.53 6.17
N GLY A 201 16.56 -4.29 5.73
CA GLY A 201 16.86 -4.25 4.30
C GLY A 201 18.18 -3.56 3.97
N GLU A 202 18.32 -3.22 2.69
CA GLU A 202 19.46 -2.53 2.11
C GLU A 202 19.06 -1.16 1.59
N MET A 203 19.86 -0.14 1.88
CA MET A 203 19.66 1.21 1.37
C MET A 203 20.55 1.43 0.15
N THR A 204 19.97 1.92 -0.93
CA THR A 204 20.71 2.15 -2.18
C THR A 204 21.62 3.36 -2.07
N PRO A 205 22.83 3.33 -2.65
CA PRO A 205 23.73 4.48 -2.72
C PRO A 205 23.04 5.70 -3.32
N GLY A 206 23.25 6.89 -2.70
CA GLY A 206 22.61 8.14 -3.07
C GLY A 206 21.16 8.30 -2.61
N GLY A 207 20.58 7.26 -2.00
CA GLY A 207 19.23 7.29 -1.45
C GLY A 207 19.11 8.15 -0.20
N ARG A 208 17.92 8.75 0.00
CA ARG A 208 17.59 9.56 1.18
C ARG A 208 16.51 8.88 1.99
N ASN A 209 16.92 8.25 3.07
CA ASN A 209 16.02 7.47 3.91
C ASN A 209 15.60 8.28 5.13
N ARG A 210 14.32 8.26 5.44
CA ARG A 210 13.72 9.02 6.53
C ARG A 210 12.75 8.14 7.30
N LEU A 211 12.97 7.98 8.62
CA LEU A 211 12.13 7.19 9.52
C LEU A 211 11.73 8.04 10.72
N ILE A 212 10.47 8.49 10.77
CA ILE A 212 10.01 9.43 11.79
C ILE A 212 8.76 8.91 12.50
N THR A 213 8.81 8.95 13.83
CA THR A 213 7.62 8.74 14.66
C THR A 213 7.57 9.78 15.79
N SER A 214 6.39 10.10 16.30
CA SER A 214 6.29 10.90 17.51
C SER A 214 6.27 10.02 18.76
N ASN A 215 5.54 8.89 18.71
CA ASN A 215 5.38 7.98 19.86
C ASN A 215 5.61 6.53 19.42
N GLY A 216 6.83 6.09 19.54
CA GLY A 216 7.21 4.71 19.25
C GLY A 216 8.71 4.55 19.07
N ASN A 217 9.16 3.31 19.16
CA ASN A 217 10.54 2.96 18.90
C ASN A 217 10.79 2.86 17.39
N VAL A 218 12.02 3.17 16.98
CA VAL A 218 12.50 2.96 15.63
C VAL A 218 13.60 1.91 15.66
N ASN A 219 13.36 0.77 15.00
CA ASN A 219 14.33 -0.31 14.89
C ASN A 219 14.77 -0.43 13.43
N VAL A 220 16.07 -0.36 13.20
CA VAL A 220 16.69 -0.47 11.88
C VAL A 220 17.66 -1.61 11.88
N GLU A 221 17.46 -2.55 10.98
CA GLU A 221 18.38 -3.65 10.69
C GLU A 221 18.93 -3.47 9.28
N LEU A 222 20.16 -2.99 9.19
CA LEU A 222 20.84 -2.79 7.92
C LEU A 222 21.48 -4.11 7.47
N ARG A 223 21.13 -4.55 6.28
CA ARG A 223 21.65 -5.77 5.67
C ARG A 223 22.74 -5.47 4.65
N GLY A 224 23.42 -6.52 4.20
CA GLY A 224 24.50 -6.41 3.22
C GLY A 224 25.74 -5.73 3.80
N THR A 225 26.32 -4.82 3.05
CA THR A 225 27.46 -3.99 3.46
C THR A 225 26.99 -2.54 3.57
N PRO A 226 26.49 -2.11 4.76
CA PRO A 226 25.89 -0.79 4.89
C PRO A 226 26.91 0.33 4.69
N SER A 227 26.54 1.33 3.89
CA SER A 227 27.30 2.54 3.59
C SER A 227 26.39 3.75 3.80
N ILE A 228 26.33 4.26 5.06
CA ILE A 228 25.29 5.16 5.53
C ILE A 228 25.89 6.39 6.21
N SER A 229 25.41 7.58 5.83
CA SER A 229 25.51 8.82 6.61
C SER A 229 24.31 8.90 7.55
N LEU A 230 24.55 8.68 8.84
CA LEU A 230 23.52 8.56 9.87
C LEU A 230 23.31 9.86 10.62
N ASP A 231 22.04 10.24 10.81
CA ASP A 231 21.58 11.23 11.78
C ASP A 231 20.37 10.69 12.53
N ALA A 232 20.55 10.29 13.79
CA ALA A 232 19.53 9.68 14.62
C ALA A 232 19.33 10.45 15.93
N SER A 233 18.07 10.73 16.29
CA SER A 233 17.75 11.47 17.51
C SER A 233 16.44 11.05 18.16
N THR A 234 16.38 11.21 19.49
CA THR A 234 15.15 11.08 20.29
C THR A 234 15.04 12.24 21.28
N SER A 235 13.83 12.59 21.71
CA SER A 235 13.64 13.56 22.82
C SER A 235 13.53 12.86 24.16
N ASN A 236 12.88 11.68 24.21
CA ASN A 236 12.71 10.89 25.43
C ASN A 236 12.92 9.41 25.11
N GLY A 237 14.13 8.92 25.35
CA GLY A 237 14.60 7.58 25.05
C GLY A 237 16.11 7.58 24.80
N ASP A 238 16.63 6.48 24.32
CA ASP A 238 18.04 6.27 24.02
C ASP A 238 18.25 6.03 22.52
N VAL A 239 19.43 6.41 22.03
CA VAL A 239 19.89 6.10 20.66
C VAL A 239 21.08 5.14 20.76
N ASN A 240 20.89 3.92 20.24
CA ASN A 240 21.89 2.86 20.32
C ASN A 240 22.20 2.31 18.93
N SER A 241 23.48 2.04 18.68
CA SER A 241 23.92 1.31 17.50
C SER A 241 24.85 0.16 17.88
N GLU A 242 24.60 -1.00 17.26
CA GLU A 242 25.46 -2.17 17.35
C GLU A 242 26.51 -2.20 16.22
N LEU A 243 26.36 -1.35 15.21
CA LEU A 243 27.28 -1.26 14.08
C LEU A 243 28.48 -0.37 14.39
N PRO A 244 29.65 -0.64 13.81
CA PRO A 244 30.80 0.24 13.90
C PRO A 244 30.54 1.55 13.16
N ILE A 245 30.50 2.66 13.90
CA ILE A 245 30.24 4.01 13.37
C ILE A 245 31.48 4.88 13.57
N LEU A 246 31.89 5.57 12.53
CA LEU A 246 32.80 6.72 12.64
C LEU A 246 31.97 7.91 13.15
N VAL A 247 31.97 8.08 14.47
CA VAL A 247 31.08 9.02 15.17
C VAL A 247 31.53 10.47 14.96
N THR A 248 30.60 11.32 14.57
CA THR A 248 30.77 12.78 14.54
C THR A 248 30.15 13.44 15.76
N VAL A 249 28.95 12.98 16.16
CA VAL A 249 28.26 13.43 17.38
C VAL A 249 27.77 12.22 18.14
N MET A 250 28.08 12.19 19.44
CA MET A 250 27.57 11.16 20.37
C MET A 250 27.11 11.82 21.66
N LYS A 251 25.81 11.80 21.89
CA LYS A 251 25.13 12.19 23.12
C LYS A 251 24.11 11.11 23.47
N GLU A 252 23.60 11.12 24.67
CA GLU A 252 22.60 10.14 25.13
C GLU A 252 21.38 10.04 24.17
N LYS A 253 20.99 11.17 23.55
CA LYS A 253 19.79 11.29 22.73
C LYS A 253 20.06 11.64 21.25
N GLU A 254 21.31 11.62 20.83
CA GLU A 254 21.71 12.02 19.48
C GLU A 254 22.96 11.23 19.07
N LEU A 255 22.89 10.60 17.93
CA LEU A 255 23.98 9.87 17.30
C LEU A 255 24.07 10.24 15.83
N SER A 256 25.17 10.88 15.46
CA SER A 256 25.45 11.16 14.05
C SER A 256 26.86 10.66 13.70
N GLY A 257 27.01 10.13 12.51
CA GLY A 257 28.28 9.56 12.05
C GLY A 257 28.14 8.82 10.74
N THR A 258 29.18 8.09 10.38
CA THR A 258 29.26 7.36 9.11
C THR A 258 29.48 5.89 9.36
N ILE A 259 28.72 5.04 8.70
CA ILE A 259 28.89 3.60 8.61
C ILE A 259 29.37 3.29 7.20
N GLY A 260 30.49 2.57 7.04
CA GLY A 260 31.13 2.36 5.75
C GLY A 260 31.59 3.68 5.12
N ASP A 261 31.31 3.88 3.83
CA ASP A 261 31.71 5.06 3.08
C ASP A 261 30.67 6.20 3.12
N GLY A 262 29.47 5.98 3.70
CA GLY A 262 28.43 7.00 3.88
C GLY A 262 27.70 7.39 2.59
N GLU A 263 27.45 6.43 1.71
CA GLU A 263 26.91 6.69 0.39
C GLU A 263 25.40 6.98 0.37
N ALA A 264 24.65 6.51 1.37
CA ALA A 264 23.21 6.81 1.49
C ALA A 264 22.95 7.59 2.78
N ASP A 265 21.96 8.49 2.79
CA ASP A 265 21.53 9.21 3.97
C ASP A 265 20.47 8.41 4.74
N LEU A 266 20.60 8.37 6.08
CA LEU A 266 19.59 7.83 6.99
C LEU A 266 19.28 8.81 8.11
N TYR A 267 18.11 9.39 8.06
CA TYR A 267 17.58 10.30 9.08
C TYR A 267 16.52 9.59 9.93
N ILE A 268 16.75 9.51 11.24
CA ILE A 268 15.84 8.86 12.20
C ILE A 268 15.46 9.84 13.30
N ARG A 269 14.16 9.97 13.56
CA ARG A 269 13.67 10.80 14.65
C ARG A 269 12.48 10.18 15.36
N THR A 270 12.54 10.16 16.69
CA THR A 270 11.37 9.93 17.53
C THR A 270 11.27 11.00 18.62
N SER A 271 10.07 11.26 19.15
CA SER A 271 9.95 12.12 20.35
C SER A 271 9.90 11.29 21.62
N ASN A 272 9.20 10.14 21.58
CA ASN A 272 9.04 9.27 22.74
C ASN A 272 9.28 7.81 22.32
N GLY A 273 10.49 7.34 22.53
CA GLY A 273 10.88 5.98 22.20
C GLY A 273 12.38 5.87 21.95
N ASP A 274 12.85 4.67 21.83
CA ASP A 274 14.24 4.35 21.57
C ASP A 274 14.51 4.18 20.09
N VAL A 275 15.73 4.49 19.68
CA VAL A 275 16.27 4.21 18.35
C VAL A 275 17.33 3.12 18.48
N THR A 276 17.17 2.04 17.75
CA THR A 276 18.14 0.93 17.71
C THR A 276 18.55 0.65 16.27
N ILE A 277 19.85 0.60 16.02
CA ILE A 277 20.44 0.35 14.69
C ILE A 277 21.40 -0.85 14.81
N ARG A 278 21.21 -1.84 13.96
CA ARG A 278 22.00 -3.08 13.95
C ARG A 278 22.20 -3.62 12.54
#